data_adc94ef020a829aeca4e2e8b2415db6c
#
_entry.id   adc94ef020a829aeca4e2e8b2415db6c
#
_cell.length_a   1.000
_cell.length_b   1.000
_cell.length_c   1.000
_cell.angle_alpha   90.00
_cell.angle_beta   90.00
_cell.angle_gamma   90.00
#
_symmetry.space_group_name_H-M   'P 1'
#
loop_
_entity.id
_entity.type
_entity.pdbx_description
1 polymer ?
#
loop_
_entity_poly.entity_id
_entity_poly.type
_entity_poly.pdbx_seq_one_letter_code
_entity_poly.pdbx_strand_id
1 'polypeptide(L)'
;MAPLHQVVAQVWKPVSNLYQAKYVVCITNNREEADIIGYQVDVEYKASKAGYIYLAPIWYSKGTPVYFTKDPTVADLKLYWTKDQSEVLWKH
;
A
#
# COMPACT_ATOMS: atom_id res chain seq x y z
N MET A 1 9.83 17.43 -3.06
CA MET A 1 8.76 16.42 -3.09
C MET A 1 8.83 15.56 -1.84
N ALA A 2 7.69 15.35 -1.21
CA ALA A 2 7.65 14.49 -0.03
C ALA A 2 8.01 13.05 -0.41
N PRO A 3 8.75 12.34 0.44
CA PRO A 3 8.99 10.93 0.22
C PRO A 3 7.68 10.16 0.11
N LEU A 4 7.64 9.16 -0.76
CA LEU A 4 6.44 8.39 -1.02
C LEU A 4 5.88 7.75 0.26
N HIS A 5 6.75 7.26 1.13
CA HIS A 5 6.35 6.59 2.36
C HIS A 5 5.61 7.52 3.33
N GLN A 6 5.82 8.83 3.24
CA GLN A 6 5.10 9.79 4.08
C GLN A 6 3.69 10.03 3.56
N VAL A 7 3.48 9.85 2.25
CA VAL A 7 2.21 10.14 1.61
C VAL A 7 1.26 8.96 1.69
N VAL A 8 1.77 7.77 1.47
CA VAL A 8 0.95 6.55 1.40
C VAL A 8 0.89 5.83 2.75
N ALA A 9 1.32 6.51 3.81
CA ALA A 9 1.35 5.86 5.10
C ALA A 9 -0.04 5.35 5.45
N GLN A 10 -0.18 4.12 5.59
CA GLN A 10 -1.02 3.36 6.45
C GLN A 10 -2.48 3.18 6.02
N VAL A 11 -3.19 4.20 5.60
CA VAL A 11 -4.61 4.04 5.26
C VAL A 11 -4.80 4.17 3.76
N TRP A 12 -5.16 3.07 3.11
CA TRP A 12 -5.38 3.02 1.67
C TRP A 12 -6.82 2.65 1.39
N LYS A 13 -7.40 3.30 0.39
CA LYS A 13 -8.75 2.98 -0.09
C LYS A 13 -8.64 2.37 -1.48
N PRO A 14 -8.76 1.05 -1.61
CA PRO A 14 -8.73 0.43 -2.93
C PRO A 14 -9.86 0.96 -3.80
N VAL A 15 -9.53 1.35 -5.03
CA VAL A 15 -10.51 1.81 -6.01
C VAL A 15 -10.50 0.86 -7.20
N SER A 16 -11.62 0.83 -7.93
CA SER A 16 -11.79 -0.09 -9.06
C SER A 16 -11.32 0.48 -10.39
N ASN A 17 -10.94 1.76 -10.42
CA ASN A 17 -10.58 2.44 -11.64
C ASN A 17 -9.23 3.13 -11.47
N LEU A 18 -8.31 2.84 -12.38
CA LEU A 18 -6.98 3.42 -12.41
C LEU A 18 -7.00 4.94 -12.31
N TYR A 19 -7.96 5.58 -12.97
CA TYR A 19 -8.03 7.04 -13.02
C TYR A 19 -8.49 7.68 -11.71
N GLN A 20 -9.03 6.88 -10.80
CA GLN A 20 -9.44 7.37 -9.49
C GLN A 20 -8.33 7.26 -8.46
N ALA A 21 -7.24 6.59 -8.81
CA ALA A 21 -6.18 6.29 -7.87
C ALA A 21 -5.16 7.41 -7.81
N LYS A 22 -4.67 7.68 -6.61
CA LYS A 22 -3.49 8.52 -6.43
C LYS A 22 -2.22 7.73 -6.71
N TYR A 23 -2.22 6.45 -6.33
CA TYR A 23 -1.10 5.55 -6.57
C TYR A 23 -1.59 4.25 -7.16
N VAL A 24 -0.79 3.70 -8.06
CA VAL A 24 -1.01 2.38 -8.65
C VAL A 24 -0.01 1.43 -8.03
N VAL A 25 -0.52 0.37 -7.39
CA VAL A 25 0.29 -0.56 -6.62
C VAL A 25 0.24 -1.93 -7.27
N CYS A 26 1.39 -2.47 -7.63
CA CYS A 26 1.50 -3.81 -8.16
C CYS A 26 1.79 -4.79 -7.03
N ILE A 27 0.94 -5.80 -6.89
CA ILE A 27 1.18 -6.88 -5.93
C ILE A 27 2.19 -7.83 -6.54
N THR A 28 3.27 -8.10 -5.84
CA THR A 28 4.31 -9.01 -6.29
C THR A 28 4.44 -10.20 -5.34
N ASN A 29 4.83 -11.35 -5.90
CA ASN A 29 5.15 -12.53 -5.11
C ASN A 29 6.64 -12.59 -4.76
N ASN A 30 7.42 -11.65 -5.28
CA ASN A 30 8.85 -11.63 -5.07
C ASN A 30 9.21 -10.52 -4.08
N ARG A 31 9.58 -10.93 -2.86
CA ARG A 31 9.95 -10.02 -1.79
C ARG A 31 11.09 -9.08 -2.19
N GLU A 32 12.04 -9.57 -2.96
CA GLU A 32 13.20 -8.78 -3.34
C GLU A 32 12.87 -7.64 -4.30
N GLU A 33 11.82 -7.81 -5.10
CA GLU A 33 11.36 -6.77 -6.02
C GLU A 33 10.48 -5.73 -5.35
N ALA A 34 9.98 -6.02 -4.16
CA ALA A 34 9.00 -5.16 -3.52
C ALA A 34 9.62 -3.87 -3.01
N ASP A 35 8.91 -2.78 -3.22
CA ASP A 35 9.25 -1.49 -2.60
C ASP A 35 8.77 -1.45 -1.16
N ILE A 36 7.70 -2.18 -0.88
CA ILE A 36 7.10 -2.29 0.44
C ILE A 36 6.86 -3.75 0.74
N ILE A 37 7.33 -4.22 1.89
CA ILE A 37 6.90 -5.48 2.47
C ILE A 37 5.89 -5.11 3.53
N GLY A 38 4.62 -5.21 3.19
CA GLY A 38 3.54 -4.65 3.98
C GLY A 38 2.79 -5.69 4.79
N TYR A 39 2.24 -5.26 5.91
CA TYR A 39 1.41 -6.07 6.79
C TYR A 39 0.04 -5.41 6.89
N GLN A 40 -0.99 -6.15 6.51
CA GLN A 40 -2.36 -5.64 6.55
C GLN A 40 -2.88 -5.68 7.98
N VAL A 41 -3.39 -4.53 8.45
CA VAL A 41 -4.02 -4.44 9.76
C VAL A 41 -5.52 -4.27 9.59
N ASP A 42 -6.27 -4.62 10.62
CA ASP A 42 -7.73 -4.69 10.55
C ASP A 42 -8.44 -3.42 11.03
N VAL A 43 -7.70 -2.49 11.62
CA VAL A 43 -8.26 -1.21 12.06
C VAL A 43 -7.25 -0.11 11.84
N GLU A 44 -7.76 1.11 11.68
CA GLU A 44 -6.93 2.26 11.32
C GLU A 44 -5.81 2.54 12.33
N TYR A 45 -6.11 2.46 13.64
CA TYR A 45 -5.11 2.86 14.62
C TYR A 45 -3.89 1.95 14.66
N LYS A 46 -4.00 0.75 14.10
CA LYS A 46 -2.85 -0.16 14.01
C LYS A 46 -1.93 0.19 12.84
N ALA A 47 -2.40 1.04 11.93
CA ALA A 47 -1.61 1.45 10.77
C ALA A 47 -0.77 2.69 11.10
N SER A 48 -0.08 2.65 12.24
CA SER A 48 0.67 3.79 12.76
C SER A 48 2.15 3.78 12.42
N LYS A 49 2.63 2.73 11.77
CA LYS A 49 4.02 2.58 11.36
C LYS A 49 4.09 2.32 9.88
N ALA A 50 5.18 2.78 9.24
CA ALA A 50 5.38 2.54 7.81
C ALA A 50 5.34 1.04 7.52
N GLY A 51 4.59 0.66 6.49
CA GLY A 51 4.43 -0.73 6.11
C GLY A 51 3.24 -1.43 6.75
N TYR A 52 2.65 -0.85 7.81
CA TYR A 52 1.41 -1.36 8.39
C TYR A 52 0.25 -0.66 7.71
N ILE A 53 -0.56 -1.39 6.95
CA ILE A 53 -1.53 -0.80 6.03
C ILE A 53 -2.94 -1.24 6.37
N TYR A 54 -3.83 -0.26 6.58
CA TYR A 54 -5.25 -0.51 6.73
C TYR A 54 -5.94 -0.28 5.39
N LEU A 55 -6.56 -1.32 4.86
CA LEU A 55 -7.34 -1.22 3.61
C LEU A 55 -8.76 -0.83 3.99
N ALA A 56 -9.07 0.44 3.81
CA ALA A 56 -10.35 1.00 4.19
C ALA A 56 -11.38 0.86 3.06
N PRO A 57 -12.67 0.77 3.38
CA PRO A 57 -13.70 0.76 2.35
C PRO A 57 -13.78 2.10 1.62
N ILE A 58 -14.35 2.08 0.42
CA ILE A 58 -14.40 3.27 -0.44
C ILE A 58 -15.15 4.44 0.21
N TRP A 59 -16.10 4.15 1.09
CA TRP A 59 -16.88 5.19 1.76
C TRP A 59 -16.15 5.81 2.97
N TYR A 60 -15.00 5.27 3.33
CA TYR A 60 -14.22 5.79 4.47
C TYR A 60 -13.77 7.21 4.16
N SER A 61 -13.86 8.11 5.15
CA SER A 61 -13.58 9.53 4.92
C SER A 61 -12.09 9.85 4.80
N LYS A 62 -11.24 8.94 5.24
CA LYS A 62 -9.78 9.10 5.22
C LYS A 62 -9.14 8.12 4.27
N GLY A 63 -7.88 8.34 3.98
CA GLY A 63 -7.07 7.40 3.24
C GLY A 63 -6.75 7.84 1.83
N THR A 64 -5.77 7.16 1.28
CA THR A 64 -5.27 7.44 -0.06
C THR A 64 -5.87 6.46 -1.05
N PRO A 65 -6.53 6.93 -2.12
CA PRO A 65 -7.06 6.01 -3.13
C PRO A 65 -5.92 5.31 -3.86
N VAL A 66 -5.97 3.99 -3.91
CA VAL A 66 -4.97 3.18 -4.60
C VAL A 66 -5.66 2.19 -5.52
N TYR A 67 -5.03 1.93 -6.65
CA TYR A 67 -5.46 0.90 -7.58
C TYR A 67 -4.46 -0.24 -7.56
N PHE A 68 -4.92 -1.44 -7.22
CA PHE A 68 -4.07 -2.63 -7.24
C PHE A 68 -4.10 -3.27 -8.62
N THR A 69 -2.92 -3.57 -9.14
CA THR A 69 -2.77 -4.18 -10.45
C THR A 69 -1.77 -5.34 -10.38
N LYS A 70 -1.81 -6.21 -11.36
CA LYS A 70 -0.79 -7.23 -11.57
C LYS A 70 0.21 -6.83 -12.64
N ASP A 71 0.00 -5.69 -13.28
CA ASP A 71 0.87 -5.19 -14.34
C ASP A 71 1.93 -4.25 -13.78
N PRO A 72 3.19 -4.69 -13.68
CA PRO A 72 4.23 -3.84 -13.10
C PRO A 72 4.57 -2.63 -13.96
N THR A 73 4.21 -2.64 -15.25
CA THR A 73 4.59 -1.53 -16.14
C THR A 73 3.82 -0.25 -15.86
N VAL A 74 2.64 -0.34 -15.25
CA VAL A 74 1.83 0.83 -14.93
C VAL A 74 1.89 1.20 -13.46
N ALA A 75 2.63 0.45 -12.65
CA ALA A 75 2.64 0.64 -11.21
C ALA A 75 3.61 1.72 -10.77
N ASP A 76 3.20 2.47 -9.76
CA ASP A 76 4.08 3.43 -9.09
C ASP A 76 5.00 2.73 -8.09
N LEU A 77 4.52 1.63 -7.52
CA LEU A 77 5.32 0.85 -6.57
C LEU A 77 4.85 -0.59 -6.52
N LYS A 78 5.71 -1.45 -5.98
CA LYS A 78 5.43 -2.88 -5.84
C LYS A 78 5.31 -3.23 -4.38
N LEU A 79 4.28 -4.02 -4.06
CA LEU A 79 3.97 -4.41 -2.69
C LEU A 79 3.99 -5.93 -2.57
N TYR A 80 4.69 -6.41 -1.56
CA TYR A 80 4.65 -7.81 -1.13
C TYR A 80 3.94 -7.85 0.23
N TRP A 81 2.85 -8.60 0.30
CA TRP A 81 2.13 -8.77 1.56
C TRP A 81 2.80 -9.86 2.39
N THR A 82 3.16 -9.54 3.62
CA THR A 82 3.67 -10.52 4.57
C THR A 82 2.65 -10.77 5.68
N LYS A 83 2.70 -11.96 6.26
CA LYS A 83 1.92 -12.28 7.46
C LYS A 83 2.75 -12.21 8.72
N ASP A 84 4.03 -11.89 8.58
CA ASP A 84 4.97 -11.80 9.69
C ASP A 84 5.33 -10.34 9.94
N GLN A 85 4.88 -9.80 11.06
CA GLN A 85 5.12 -8.39 11.39
C GLN A 85 6.61 -8.05 11.46
N SER A 86 7.45 -9.02 11.80
CA SER A 86 8.89 -8.77 11.90
C SER A 86 9.54 -8.54 10.54
N GLU A 87 8.86 -8.89 9.46
CA GLU A 87 9.38 -8.74 8.09
C GLU A 87 8.99 -7.42 7.44
N VAL A 88 8.16 -6.61 8.09
CA VAL A 88 7.66 -5.38 7.50
C VAL A 88 8.83 -4.44 7.21
N LEU A 89 8.85 -3.93 5.97
CA LEU A 89 9.93 -3.08 5.51
C LEU A 89 9.40 -2.12 4.44
N TRP A 90 9.70 -0.86 4.62
CA TRP A 90 9.39 0.16 3.63
C TRP A 90 10.71 0.64 3.05
N LYS A 91 10.95 0.31 1.78
CA LYS A 91 12.25 0.56 1.14
C LYS A 91 12.40 1.96 0.55
N HIS A 92 11.34 2.72 0.49
CA HIS A 92 11.36 4.07 -0.07
C HIS A 92 11.45 5.16 0.98
#